data_e30bf88e93a4d44446f7c20a8ae68f80
#
_entry.id   e30bf88e93a4d44446f7c20a8ae68f80
#
_cell.length_a   1.000
_cell.length_b   1.000
_cell.length_c   1.000
_cell.angle_alpha   90.00
_cell.angle_beta   90.00
_cell.angle_gamma   90.00
#
_symmetry.space_group_name_H-M   'P 1'
#
loop_
_entity.id
_entity.type
_entity.pdbx_description
1 polymer ?
#
loop_
_entity_poly.entity_id
_entity_poly.type
_entity_poly.pdbx_seq_one_letter_code
_entity_poly.pdbx_strand_id
1 'polypeptide(L)'
;VNDYLVSASKDKQPAAIKMMTGRGHGSAGHFYDNTQPGFSHLGFGRALMAGNNTTSLHADLGACNAYDGGAEAAAAIHQPCLIILAGSDKMTPPKKGRALAQAIAGSQLVEIAGAGHMLPSESPDDVNSALAGFLTAPV
;
A
#
# COMPACT_ATOMS: atom_id res chain seq x y z
N VAL A 1 2.09 -11.47 5.61
CA VAL A 1 1.67 -10.75 6.82
C VAL A 1 2.34 -11.41 8.01
N ASN A 2 2.68 -10.65 9.06
CA ASN A 2 3.33 -11.28 10.21
C ASN A 2 2.29 -11.84 11.18
N ASP A 3 2.59 -12.97 11.82
CA ASP A 3 1.66 -13.72 12.68
C ASP A 3 1.15 -12.92 13.88
N TYR A 4 1.99 -12.02 14.42
CA TYR A 4 1.56 -11.15 15.51
C TYR A 4 0.46 -10.17 15.06
N LEU A 5 0.54 -9.63 13.86
CA LEU A 5 -0.49 -8.73 13.33
C LEU A 5 -1.80 -9.48 13.08
N VAL A 6 -1.72 -10.68 12.54
CA VAL A 6 -2.90 -11.55 12.34
C VAL A 6 -3.57 -11.88 13.69
N SER A 7 -2.80 -12.29 14.68
CA SER A 7 -3.33 -12.57 16.02
C SER A 7 -3.91 -11.30 16.67
N ALA A 8 -3.18 -10.20 16.66
CA ALA A 8 -3.65 -8.93 17.24
C ALA A 8 -4.92 -8.38 16.57
N SER A 9 -5.13 -8.65 15.29
CA SER A 9 -6.35 -8.23 14.58
C SER A 9 -7.60 -8.96 15.07
N LYS A 10 -7.45 -10.18 15.61
CA LYS A 10 -8.53 -10.94 16.21
C LYS A 10 -8.82 -10.50 17.64
N ASP A 11 -7.78 -10.46 18.47
CA ASP A 11 -7.92 -10.38 19.93
C ASP A 11 -7.68 -8.96 20.49
N LYS A 12 -6.95 -8.14 19.74
CA LYS A 12 -6.51 -6.78 20.15
C LYS A 12 -6.59 -5.79 19.00
N GLN A 13 -7.76 -5.69 18.38
CA GLN A 13 -7.99 -4.88 17.17
C GLN A 13 -7.41 -3.44 17.24
N PRO A 14 -7.54 -2.66 18.34
CA PRO A 14 -6.92 -1.34 18.42
C PRO A 14 -5.38 -1.36 18.28
N ALA A 15 -4.72 -2.41 18.78
CA ALA A 15 -3.28 -2.57 18.64
C ALA A 15 -2.89 -2.91 17.19
N ALA A 16 -3.67 -3.75 16.52
CA ALA A 16 -3.48 -4.07 15.10
C ALA A 16 -3.65 -2.80 14.23
N ILE A 17 -4.71 -2.02 14.45
CA ILE A 17 -4.96 -0.75 13.76
C ILE A 17 -3.79 0.22 13.96
N LYS A 18 -3.31 0.36 15.21
CA LYS A 18 -2.16 1.21 15.52
C LYS A 18 -0.89 0.78 14.78
N MET A 19 -0.65 -0.54 14.70
CA MET A 19 0.49 -1.08 13.95
C MET A 19 0.37 -0.81 12.45
N MET A 20 -0.80 -1.07 11.86
CA MET A 20 -1.04 -0.88 10.44
C MET A 20 -0.88 0.59 10.04
N THR A 21 -1.51 1.49 10.77
CA THR A 21 -1.39 2.93 10.49
C THR A 21 0.03 3.43 10.67
N GLY A 22 0.74 3.00 11.72
CA GLY A 22 2.13 3.42 11.95
C GLY A 22 3.13 2.87 10.92
N ARG A 23 2.88 1.70 10.35
CA ARG A 23 3.73 1.11 9.30
C ARG A 23 3.28 1.47 7.89
N GLY A 24 2.00 1.80 7.71
CA GLY A 24 1.40 2.15 6.44
C GLY A 24 1.79 3.52 5.92
N HIS A 25 2.42 4.38 6.72
CA HIS A 25 2.83 5.71 6.30
C HIS A 25 4.36 5.83 6.29
N GLY A 26 4.89 6.51 5.30
CA GLY A 26 6.28 6.95 5.23
C GLY A 26 6.55 8.10 6.22
N SER A 27 7.78 8.61 6.22
CA SER A 27 8.18 9.72 7.10
C SER A 27 7.32 10.98 6.90
N ALA A 28 6.96 11.27 5.67
CA ALA A 28 6.09 12.40 5.29
C ALA A 28 4.71 12.31 5.96
N GLY A 29 4.08 11.15 5.95
CA GLY A 29 2.76 10.93 6.59
C GLY A 29 2.78 11.05 8.11
N HIS A 30 3.97 10.98 8.74
CA HIS A 30 4.10 11.05 10.20
C HIS A 30 4.26 12.47 10.75
N PHE A 31 4.97 13.39 10.07
CA PHE A 31 5.45 14.59 10.76
C PHE A 31 5.29 15.93 10.04
N TYR A 32 5.50 16.07 8.75
CA TYR A 32 5.76 17.41 8.19
C TYR A 32 5.01 17.79 6.91
N ASP A 33 4.46 16.84 6.18
CA ASP A 33 3.86 17.13 4.87
C ASP A 33 2.34 17.06 4.89
N ASN A 34 1.75 17.30 6.04
CA ASN A 34 0.34 17.48 6.13
C ASN A 34 -0.02 18.88 5.59
N THR A 35 -0.29 18.94 4.30
CA THR A 35 -0.68 20.19 3.62
C THR A 35 -2.06 20.71 4.03
N GLN A 36 -2.80 19.92 4.82
CA GLN A 36 -4.14 20.30 5.30
C GLN A 36 -4.11 20.57 6.81
N PRO A 37 -4.21 21.82 7.25
CA PRO A 37 -4.26 22.16 8.67
C PRO A 37 -5.38 21.40 9.39
N GLY A 38 -5.04 20.78 10.53
CA GLY A 38 -6.00 20.02 11.33
C GLY A 38 -6.30 18.59 10.84
N PHE A 39 -5.74 18.17 9.72
CA PHE A 39 -5.86 16.79 9.22
C PHE A 39 -4.66 15.94 9.66
N SER A 40 -4.90 14.67 9.95
CA SER A 40 -3.86 13.69 10.25
C SER A 40 -4.10 12.41 9.47
N HIS A 41 -3.18 12.06 8.56
CA HIS A 41 -3.25 10.80 7.80
C HIS A 41 -3.37 9.59 8.74
N LEU A 42 -2.57 9.57 9.82
CA LEU A 42 -2.63 8.51 10.83
C LEU A 42 -3.97 8.50 11.58
N GLY A 43 -4.48 9.67 11.94
CA GLY A 43 -5.76 9.82 12.62
C GLY A 43 -6.92 9.37 11.74
N PHE A 44 -6.93 9.79 10.49
CA PHE A 44 -7.93 9.38 9.51
C PHE A 44 -7.90 7.88 9.26
N GLY A 45 -6.72 7.30 9.00
CA GLY A 45 -6.57 5.85 8.81
C GLY A 45 -7.04 5.03 10.01
N ARG A 46 -6.76 5.50 11.23
CA ARG A 46 -7.27 4.85 12.46
C ARG A 46 -8.78 4.91 12.55
N ALA A 47 -9.36 6.07 12.30
CA ALA A 47 -10.82 6.24 12.36
C ALA A 47 -11.52 5.38 11.30
N LEU A 48 -11.00 5.34 10.09
CA LEU A 48 -11.53 4.52 9.00
C LEU A 48 -11.51 3.03 9.35
N MET A 49 -10.37 2.51 9.83
CA MET A 49 -10.26 1.10 10.22
C MET A 49 -11.11 0.76 11.44
N ALA A 50 -11.21 1.66 12.42
CA ALA A 50 -12.02 1.45 13.62
C ALA A 50 -13.52 1.48 13.31
N GLY A 51 -13.94 2.17 12.26
CA GLY A 51 -15.33 2.20 11.80
C GLY A 51 -15.79 0.96 11.05
N ASN A 52 -14.86 0.08 10.66
CA ASN A 52 -15.19 -1.17 9.98
C ASN A 52 -15.70 -2.24 10.96
N ASN A 53 -16.33 -3.28 10.39
CA ASN A 53 -16.72 -4.46 11.16
C ASN A 53 -15.49 -5.06 11.86
N THR A 54 -15.63 -5.41 13.14
CA THR A 54 -14.56 -5.90 14.00
C THR A 54 -13.89 -7.19 13.50
N THR A 55 -14.57 -7.98 12.67
CA THR A 55 -14.03 -9.23 12.10
C THR A 55 -13.33 -9.05 10.76
N SER A 56 -13.61 -7.97 10.02
CA SER A 56 -13.09 -7.75 8.66
C SER A 56 -11.58 -7.71 8.63
N LEU A 57 -10.95 -6.94 9.51
CA LEU A 57 -9.49 -6.81 9.53
C LEU A 57 -8.78 -8.15 9.71
N HIS A 58 -9.31 -9.03 10.59
CA HIS A 58 -8.72 -10.35 10.80
C HIS A 58 -8.89 -11.25 9.58
N ALA A 59 -10.08 -11.26 8.98
CA ALA A 59 -10.38 -12.04 7.78
C ALA A 59 -9.49 -11.63 6.60
N ASP A 60 -9.36 -10.32 6.36
CA ASP A 60 -8.56 -9.76 5.27
C ASP A 60 -7.06 -10.05 5.44
N LEU A 61 -6.53 -9.88 6.65
CA LEU A 61 -5.13 -10.19 6.93
C LEU A 61 -4.85 -11.70 6.81
N GLY A 62 -5.80 -12.55 7.20
CA GLY A 62 -5.74 -13.99 7.01
C GLY A 62 -5.71 -14.37 5.53
N ALA A 63 -6.60 -13.79 4.72
CA ALA A 63 -6.65 -13.99 3.29
C ALA A 63 -5.34 -13.54 2.61
N CYS A 64 -4.81 -12.37 2.95
CA CYS A 64 -3.53 -11.88 2.44
C CYS A 64 -2.37 -12.82 2.82
N ASN A 65 -2.41 -13.44 4.00
CA ASN A 65 -1.35 -14.34 4.45
C ASN A 65 -1.41 -15.71 3.76
N ALA A 66 -2.61 -16.15 3.39
CA ALA A 66 -2.84 -17.43 2.72
C ALA A 66 -2.66 -17.36 1.19
N TYR A 67 -2.63 -16.16 0.60
CA TYR A 67 -2.53 -15.99 -0.85
C TYR A 67 -1.12 -16.29 -1.37
N ASP A 68 -1.00 -17.22 -2.31
CA ASP A 68 0.26 -17.68 -2.90
C ASP A 68 0.32 -17.62 -4.43
N GLY A 69 -0.82 -17.41 -5.11
CA GLY A 69 -0.94 -17.38 -6.58
C GLY A 69 -0.42 -16.12 -7.29
N GLY A 70 0.21 -15.19 -6.58
CA GLY A 70 0.55 -13.87 -7.12
C GLY A 70 1.56 -13.87 -8.27
N ALA A 71 2.56 -14.75 -8.24
CA ALA A 71 3.58 -14.85 -9.28
C ALA A 71 3.01 -15.40 -10.59
N GLU A 72 2.17 -16.44 -10.51
CA GLU A 72 1.50 -17.02 -11.65
C GLU A 72 0.51 -16.04 -12.29
N ALA A 73 -0.29 -15.38 -11.47
CA ALA A 73 -1.22 -14.36 -11.92
C ALA A 73 -0.50 -13.20 -12.64
N ALA A 74 0.64 -12.76 -12.11
CA ALA A 74 1.44 -11.70 -12.71
C ALA A 74 1.99 -12.09 -14.08
N ALA A 75 2.51 -13.30 -14.22
CA ALA A 75 3.03 -13.82 -15.49
C ALA A 75 1.95 -13.96 -16.58
N ALA A 76 0.68 -14.06 -16.20
CA ALA A 76 -0.45 -14.14 -17.11
C ALA A 76 -1.00 -12.77 -17.57
N ILE A 77 -0.46 -11.66 -17.07
CA ILE A 77 -0.87 -10.31 -17.47
C ILE A 77 -0.20 -9.96 -18.81
N HIS A 78 -1.01 -9.66 -19.81
CA HIS A 78 -0.57 -9.26 -21.15
C HIS A 78 -1.00 -7.84 -21.53
N GLN A 79 -1.82 -7.20 -20.69
CA GLN A 79 -2.29 -5.83 -20.89
C GLN A 79 -1.19 -4.82 -20.52
N PRO A 80 -1.20 -3.62 -21.11
CA PRO A 80 -0.36 -2.53 -20.61
C PRO A 80 -0.51 -2.37 -19.09
N CYS A 81 0.59 -2.35 -18.38
CA CYS A 81 0.60 -2.34 -16.92
C CYS A 81 1.56 -1.27 -16.40
N LEU A 82 1.07 -0.42 -15.52
CA LEU A 82 1.89 0.50 -14.72
C LEU A 82 1.96 0.01 -13.28
N ILE A 83 3.15 -0.08 -12.75
CA ILE A 83 3.40 -0.41 -11.34
C ILE A 83 3.99 0.84 -10.68
N ILE A 84 3.32 1.36 -9.67
CA ILE A 84 3.79 2.49 -8.87
C ILE A 84 4.18 1.97 -7.49
N LEU A 85 5.43 2.15 -7.10
CA LEU A 85 5.97 1.69 -5.83
C LEU A 85 6.27 2.85 -4.90
N ALA A 86 5.99 2.66 -3.63
CA ALA A 86 6.41 3.54 -2.57
C ALA A 86 7.78 3.12 -2.04
N GLY A 87 8.78 3.99 -2.17
CA GLY A 87 10.17 3.68 -1.85
C GLY A 87 10.42 3.38 -0.36
N SER A 88 9.56 3.88 0.53
CA SER A 88 9.63 3.67 1.99
C SER A 88 8.52 2.77 2.54
N ASP A 89 7.86 1.98 1.68
CA ASP A 89 6.81 1.05 2.10
C ASP A 89 7.36 -0.06 3.02
N LYS A 90 6.84 -0.08 4.25
CA LYS A 90 7.20 -1.09 5.28
C LYS A 90 6.19 -2.23 5.36
N MET A 91 5.05 -2.14 4.68
CA MET A 91 4.04 -3.20 4.64
C MET A 91 4.26 -4.12 3.45
N THR A 92 4.43 -3.55 2.26
CA THR A 92 4.79 -4.25 1.03
C THR A 92 6.11 -3.70 0.48
N PRO A 93 7.26 -4.19 0.96
CA PRO A 93 8.56 -3.61 0.62
C PRO A 93 8.81 -3.52 -0.89
N PRO A 94 9.42 -2.43 -1.40
CA PRO A 94 9.61 -2.18 -2.84
C PRO A 94 10.30 -3.32 -3.58
N LYS A 95 11.14 -4.11 -2.90
CA LYS A 95 11.79 -5.30 -3.48
C LYS A 95 10.77 -6.29 -4.06
N LYS A 96 9.63 -6.50 -3.38
CA LYS A 96 8.58 -7.42 -3.87
C LYS A 96 7.84 -6.83 -5.06
N GLY A 97 7.58 -5.53 -5.06
CA GLY A 97 6.95 -4.85 -6.17
C GLY A 97 7.85 -4.82 -7.43
N ARG A 98 9.17 -4.64 -7.26
CA ARG A 98 10.13 -4.77 -8.37
C ARG A 98 10.16 -6.18 -8.96
N ALA A 99 10.07 -7.21 -8.11
CA ALA A 99 9.95 -8.59 -8.59
C ALA A 99 8.64 -8.83 -9.37
N LEU A 100 7.53 -8.22 -8.91
CA LEU A 100 6.25 -8.25 -9.63
C LEU A 100 6.39 -7.57 -11.01
N ALA A 101 7.02 -6.40 -11.08
CA ALA A 101 7.27 -5.71 -12.35
C ALA A 101 8.07 -6.55 -13.32
N GLN A 102 9.07 -7.28 -12.85
CA GLN A 102 9.86 -8.20 -13.67
C GLN A 102 9.03 -9.40 -14.19
N ALA A 103 8.01 -9.82 -13.45
CA ALA A 103 7.15 -10.93 -13.85
C ALA A 103 6.11 -10.53 -14.90
N ILE A 104 5.74 -9.26 -15.00
CA ILE A 104 4.75 -8.73 -15.95
C ILE A 104 5.49 -8.19 -17.18
N ALA A 105 5.42 -8.89 -18.29
CA ALA A 105 6.10 -8.51 -19.52
C ALA A 105 5.63 -7.13 -20.02
N GLY A 106 6.58 -6.23 -20.28
CA GLY A 106 6.28 -4.89 -20.80
C GLY A 106 5.68 -3.92 -19.76
N SER A 107 5.66 -4.27 -18.48
CA SER A 107 5.20 -3.33 -17.44
C SER A 107 6.12 -2.12 -17.33
N GLN A 108 5.50 -0.96 -17.06
CA GLN A 108 6.22 0.25 -16.67
C GLN A 108 6.33 0.31 -15.16
N LEU A 109 7.47 0.74 -14.65
CA LEU A 109 7.73 0.86 -13.21
C LEU A 109 8.09 2.30 -12.85
N VAL A 110 7.37 2.86 -11.88
CA VAL A 110 7.66 4.15 -11.25
C VAL A 110 7.85 3.91 -9.76
N GLU A 111 8.95 4.38 -9.17
CA GLU A 111 9.19 4.31 -7.72
C GLU A 111 9.26 5.73 -7.14
N ILE A 112 8.37 6.03 -6.20
CA ILE A 112 8.25 7.34 -5.54
C ILE A 112 9.02 7.26 -4.22
N ALA A 113 10.15 7.95 -4.15
CA ALA A 113 11.02 7.95 -2.97
C ALA A 113 10.33 8.58 -1.75
N GLY A 114 10.56 8.03 -0.57
CA GLY A 114 10.08 8.60 0.70
C GLY A 114 8.62 8.30 1.05
N ALA A 115 7.78 7.99 0.09
CA ALA A 115 6.38 7.62 0.31
C ALA A 115 6.25 6.25 0.97
N GLY A 116 5.24 6.06 1.80
CA GLY A 116 4.88 4.81 2.44
C GLY A 116 3.75 4.08 1.69
N HIS A 117 3.15 3.11 2.37
CA HIS A 117 2.11 2.24 1.80
C HIS A 117 0.86 3.00 1.33
N MET A 118 0.53 4.10 2.00
CA MET A 118 -0.61 4.94 1.62
C MET A 118 -0.25 5.94 0.53
N LEU A 119 0.52 5.48 -0.45
CA LEU A 119 1.12 6.25 -1.54
C LEU A 119 0.20 7.29 -2.19
N PRO A 120 -1.07 6.97 -2.58
CA PRO A 120 -1.95 7.97 -3.20
C PRO A 120 -2.30 9.16 -2.31
N SER A 121 -2.27 8.98 -1.00
CA SER A 121 -2.54 10.05 -0.04
C SER A 121 -1.29 10.77 0.43
N GLU A 122 -0.13 10.10 0.37
CA GLU A 122 1.16 10.66 0.80
C GLU A 122 1.86 11.46 -0.32
N SER A 123 1.66 11.07 -1.57
CA SER A 123 2.28 11.70 -2.75
C SER A 123 1.31 11.76 -3.93
N PRO A 124 0.17 12.46 -3.78
CA PRO A 124 -0.89 12.47 -4.80
C PRO A 124 -0.44 13.04 -6.15
N ASP A 125 0.40 14.06 -6.15
CA ASP A 125 0.88 14.70 -7.38
C ASP A 125 1.79 13.77 -8.19
N ASP A 126 2.69 13.05 -7.51
CA ASP A 126 3.58 12.07 -8.17
C ASP A 126 2.78 10.90 -8.73
N VAL A 127 1.79 10.39 -7.97
CA VAL A 127 0.90 9.32 -8.43
C VAL A 127 0.08 9.76 -9.63
N ASN A 128 -0.52 10.95 -9.59
CA ASN A 128 -1.29 11.51 -10.69
C ASN A 128 -0.43 11.72 -11.93
N SER A 129 0.80 12.21 -11.76
CA SER A 129 1.74 12.40 -12.86
C SER A 129 2.12 11.07 -13.52
N ALA A 130 2.39 10.03 -12.75
CA ALA A 130 2.69 8.70 -13.26
C ALA A 130 1.49 8.11 -14.02
N LEU A 131 0.28 8.24 -13.47
CA LEU A 131 -0.96 7.78 -14.11
C LEU A 131 -1.22 8.55 -15.41
N ALA A 132 -1.11 9.86 -15.41
CA ALA A 132 -1.32 10.68 -16.60
C ALA A 132 -0.34 10.31 -17.69
N GLY A 133 0.94 10.14 -17.37
CA GLY A 133 1.97 9.71 -18.33
C GLY A 133 1.66 8.35 -18.95
N PHE A 134 1.23 7.41 -18.14
CA PHE A 134 0.87 6.06 -18.62
C PHE A 134 -0.38 6.07 -19.52
N LEU A 135 -1.42 6.79 -19.13
CA LEU A 135 -2.69 6.82 -19.87
C LEU A 135 -2.61 7.62 -21.20
N THR A 136 -1.65 8.52 -21.32
CA THR A 136 -1.46 9.34 -22.54
C THR A 136 -0.35 8.80 -23.45
N ALA A 137 0.39 7.76 -23.02
CA ALA A 137 1.41 7.13 -23.86
C ALA A 137 0.73 6.48 -25.10
N PRO A 138 1.31 6.62 -26.29
CA PRO A 138 0.83 5.89 -27.46
C PRO A 138 0.98 4.38 -27.20
N VAL A 139 -0.04 3.65 -27.56
CA VAL A 139 -0.10 2.17 -27.48
C VAL A 139 0.72 1.56 -28.62
#